data_8eca46a97f3f3cc82b2a3efff8666a78
#
_entry.id   8eca46a97f3f3cc82b2a3efff8666a78
#
_cell.length_a   1.000
_cell.length_b   1.000
_cell.length_c   1.000
_cell.angle_alpha   90.00
_cell.angle_beta   90.00
_cell.angle_gamma   90.00
#
_symmetry.space_group_name_H-M   'P 1'
#
loop_
_entity.id
_entity.type
_entity.pdbx_description
1 polymer ?
#
loop_
_entity_poly.entity_id
_entity_poly.type
_entity_poly.pdbx_seq_one_letter_code
_entity_poly.pdbx_strand_id
1 'polypeptide(L)'
;MFENFSPSTMLAIKKYAYWLWLLLALSMPFNYWMAQDSAHPAFWAFSLVIAVFGIGPLLDMLFGRDPANPDEETQTPQLLGQGYYVLLTLATVPVLIGTLVWAAGVFVAFQEWGWLGRLGWILSMGTVMGAVGIVVAHELIHKDSALEQAAGGILLVAVCYAGFKVEHVRGHHVHVSTPEDASSARFGQSVYQFLPHAYKYNFLNAWRLEAVRLRKKGLPVFGWQNELIWWYLLSLALLVGFGWAFGWLGMVFFLGQAFVAVTLLEIINYVEHYGLHRRKGEDGRYERTNHTHSWSSNFVFTNLVLFHLQRHSDHHAFAKRPYQVLRHYDDSPQMPSGYAGMVVLALIPPLWRAVMDPKVRAYYAGEEFQLTAEQSERPAAS
;
A
#
# COMPACT_ATOMS: atom_id res chain seq x y z
N MET A 1 -16.27 5.22 20.28
CA MET A 1 -15.88 6.53 20.83
C MET A 1 -16.22 7.68 19.89
N PHE A 2 -16.01 7.57 18.59
CA PHE A 2 -16.21 8.63 17.61
C PHE A 2 -17.64 8.78 17.09
N GLU A 3 -18.50 7.81 17.29
CA GLU A 3 -19.91 7.77 16.84
C GLU A 3 -20.76 8.93 17.39
N ASN A 4 -20.32 9.57 18.47
CA ASN A 4 -21.03 10.64 19.14
C ASN A 4 -20.57 12.07 18.72
N PHE A 5 -19.58 12.20 17.83
CA PHE A 5 -19.12 13.53 17.39
C PHE A 5 -19.96 14.06 16.23
N SER A 6 -20.13 15.38 16.18
CA SER A 6 -20.75 16.01 15.02
C SER A 6 -19.88 15.82 13.76
N PRO A 7 -20.47 15.79 12.56
CA PRO A 7 -19.70 15.67 11.32
C PRO A 7 -18.61 16.74 11.17
N SER A 8 -18.85 17.96 11.59
CA SER A 8 -17.85 19.05 11.57
C SER A 8 -16.69 18.82 12.55
N THR A 9 -16.98 18.30 13.74
CA THR A 9 -15.94 17.92 14.72
C THR A 9 -15.08 16.78 14.18
N MET A 10 -15.71 15.75 13.57
CA MET A 10 -14.98 14.66 12.94
C MET A 10 -14.06 15.12 11.82
N LEU A 11 -14.52 16.02 10.97
CA LEU A 11 -13.67 16.58 9.89
C LEU A 11 -12.47 17.35 10.45
N ALA A 12 -12.67 18.14 11.53
CA ALA A 12 -11.59 18.86 12.19
C ALA A 12 -10.57 17.90 12.82
N ILE A 13 -11.03 16.83 13.49
CA ILE A 13 -10.16 15.79 14.04
C ILE A 13 -9.37 15.12 12.93
N LYS A 14 -10.02 14.66 11.86
CA LYS A 14 -9.37 13.98 10.71
C LYS A 14 -8.30 14.86 10.11
N LYS A 15 -8.57 16.15 9.91
CA LYS A 15 -7.61 17.09 9.32
C LYS A 15 -6.26 17.08 10.03
N TYR A 16 -6.25 17.15 11.35
CA TYR A 16 -5.01 17.15 12.12
C TYR A 16 -4.48 15.74 12.39
N ALA A 17 -5.35 14.76 12.50
CA ALA A 17 -4.96 13.37 12.77
C ALA A 17 -4.24 12.69 11.60
N TYR A 18 -4.35 13.20 10.38
CA TYR A 18 -3.50 12.72 9.28
C TYR A 18 -2.00 12.88 9.55
N TRP A 19 -1.56 13.74 10.47
CA TRP A 19 -0.17 13.81 10.90
C TRP A 19 0.29 12.61 11.73
N LEU A 20 -0.61 11.70 12.11
CA LEU A 20 -0.25 10.47 12.84
C LEU A 20 0.78 9.61 12.10
N TRP A 21 0.89 9.71 10.77
CA TRP A 21 1.94 9.03 10.02
C TRP A 21 3.35 9.40 10.51
N LEU A 22 3.55 10.62 11.03
CA LEU A 22 4.83 11.03 11.61
C LEU A 22 5.27 10.15 12.76
N LEU A 23 4.34 9.58 13.52
CA LEU A 23 4.67 8.67 14.62
C LEU A 23 5.46 7.45 14.12
N LEU A 24 5.16 6.95 12.91
CA LEU A 24 5.90 5.85 12.31
C LEU A 24 7.33 6.28 11.93
N ALA A 25 7.49 7.43 11.30
CA ALA A 25 8.81 7.95 10.94
C ALA A 25 9.65 8.31 12.19
N LEU A 26 9.05 9.00 13.16
CA LEU A 26 9.72 9.41 14.40
C LEU A 26 9.99 8.26 15.37
N SER A 27 9.29 7.13 15.23
CA SER A 27 9.59 5.94 16.02
C SER A 27 11.00 5.40 15.74
N MET A 28 11.54 5.60 14.53
CA MET A 28 12.88 5.16 14.18
C MET A 28 13.96 5.83 15.06
N PRO A 29 14.09 7.18 15.11
CA PRO A 29 15.04 7.82 16.02
C PRO A 29 14.73 7.57 17.51
N PHE A 30 13.45 7.47 17.90
CA PHE A 30 13.07 7.11 19.26
C PHE A 30 13.56 5.71 19.64
N ASN A 31 13.36 4.72 18.79
CA ASN A 31 13.78 3.34 19.05
C ASN A 31 15.30 3.21 19.10
N TYR A 32 16.02 3.96 18.26
CA TYR A 32 17.48 4.02 18.32
C TYR A 32 17.95 4.63 19.64
N TRP A 33 17.36 5.75 20.06
CA TRP A 33 17.68 6.39 21.33
C TRP A 33 17.45 5.44 22.52
N MET A 34 16.33 4.73 22.55
CA MET A 34 16.02 3.73 23.59
C MET A 34 16.94 2.51 23.56
N ALA A 35 17.46 2.16 22.40
CA ALA A 35 18.36 1.02 22.25
C ALA A 35 19.77 1.27 22.80
N GLN A 36 20.25 2.54 22.80
CA GLN A 36 21.63 2.89 23.16
C GLN A 36 22.01 2.44 24.58
N ASP A 37 21.13 2.62 25.52
CA ASP A 37 21.36 2.27 26.93
C ASP A 37 20.59 1.01 27.38
N SER A 38 20.04 0.27 26.44
CA SER A 38 19.20 -0.91 26.72
C SER A 38 20.02 -2.19 26.84
N ALA A 39 19.71 -3.01 27.84
CA ALA A 39 20.21 -4.39 27.91
C ALA A 39 19.70 -5.28 26.75
N HIS A 40 18.65 -4.85 26.05
CA HIS A 40 18.00 -5.57 24.95
C HIS A 40 17.80 -4.68 23.71
N PRO A 41 18.89 -4.19 23.07
CA PRO A 41 18.77 -3.27 21.94
C PRO A 41 17.97 -3.84 20.77
N ALA A 42 18.07 -5.15 20.51
CA ALA A 42 17.29 -5.81 19.46
C ALA A 42 15.77 -5.69 19.69
N PHE A 43 15.27 -5.66 20.91
CA PHE A 43 13.83 -5.42 21.19
C PHE A 43 13.38 -4.10 20.61
N TRP A 44 14.17 -3.04 20.81
CA TRP A 44 13.83 -1.71 20.28
C TRP A 44 13.87 -1.65 18.76
N ALA A 45 14.71 -2.45 18.12
CA ALA A 45 14.72 -2.57 16.68
C ALA A 45 13.42 -3.17 16.11
N PHE A 46 12.76 -4.06 16.86
CA PHE A 46 11.46 -4.66 16.49
C PHE A 46 10.24 -3.89 17.02
N SER A 47 10.41 -2.95 17.92
CA SER A 47 9.30 -2.33 18.66
C SER A 47 8.26 -1.69 17.73
N LEU A 48 8.67 -1.10 16.60
CA LEU A 48 7.75 -0.54 15.62
C LEU A 48 6.89 -1.62 14.97
N VAL A 49 7.49 -2.73 14.57
CA VAL A 49 6.76 -3.87 13.98
C VAL A 49 5.73 -4.41 14.99
N ILE A 50 6.12 -4.55 16.26
CA ILE A 50 5.23 -4.96 17.35
C ILE A 50 4.11 -3.93 17.53
N ALA A 51 4.43 -2.64 17.51
CA ALA A 51 3.43 -1.58 17.64
C ALA A 51 2.43 -1.59 16.49
N VAL A 52 2.89 -1.68 15.24
CA VAL A 52 2.02 -1.64 14.06
C VAL A 52 1.13 -2.88 13.99
N PHE A 53 1.69 -4.08 14.12
CA PHE A 53 0.96 -5.33 13.90
C PHE A 53 0.37 -5.95 15.17
N GLY A 54 0.83 -5.54 16.35
CA GLY A 54 0.29 -5.96 17.64
C GLY A 54 -0.67 -4.94 18.26
N ILE A 55 -0.20 -3.68 18.42
CA ILE A 55 -0.99 -2.63 19.08
C ILE A 55 -1.97 -1.97 18.10
N GLY A 56 -1.59 -1.78 16.84
CA GLY A 56 -2.44 -1.15 15.81
C GLY A 56 -3.84 -1.75 15.71
N PRO A 57 -4.01 -3.08 15.58
CA PRO A 57 -5.33 -3.72 15.58
C PRO A 57 -6.13 -3.49 16.87
N LEU A 58 -5.48 -3.40 18.02
CA LEU A 58 -6.15 -3.08 19.29
C LEU A 58 -6.63 -1.64 19.33
N LEU A 59 -5.86 -0.71 18.75
CA LEU A 59 -6.28 0.69 18.62
C LEU A 59 -7.47 0.82 17.65
N ASP A 60 -7.49 0.06 16.55
CA ASP A 60 -8.65 0.00 15.66
C ASP A 60 -9.92 -0.46 16.40
N MET A 61 -9.80 -1.50 17.21
CA MET A 61 -10.93 -1.98 18.03
C MET A 61 -11.37 -0.94 19.08
N LEU A 62 -10.42 -0.24 19.70
CA LEU A 62 -10.67 0.78 20.73
C LEU A 62 -11.36 2.01 20.15
N PHE A 63 -10.87 2.52 19.02
CA PHE A 63 -11.41 3.72 18.39
C PHE A 63 -12.66 3.45 17.55
N GLY A 64 -12.82 2.22 17.08
CA GLY A 64 -13.98 1.78 16.32
C GLY A 64 -13.97 2.26 14.85
N ARG A 65 -15.15 2.30 14.24
CA ARG A 65 -15.35 2.62 12.83
C ARG A 65 -15.84 4.05 12.64
N ASP A 66 -15.56 4.60 11.46
CA ASP A 66 -16.03 5.91 11.01
C ASP A 66 -16.85 5.76 9.72
N PRO A 67 -18.19 5.58 9.82
CA PRO A 67 -19.06 5.49 8.65
C PRO A 67 -19.32 6.85 7.99
N ALA A 68 -18.90 7.96 8.61
CA ALA A 68 -19.22 9.29 8.12
C ALA A 68 -18.47 9.62 6.83
N ASN A 69 -19.23 10.08 5.83
CA ASN A 69 -18.71 10.63 4.60
C ASN A 69 -18.79 12.17 4.62
N PRO A 70 -17.87 12.88 3.98
CA PRO A 70 -18.05 14.30 3.72
C PRO A 70 -19.31 14.53 2.86
N ASP A 71 -20.08 15.57 3.20
CA ASP A 71 -21.20 16.00 2.37
C ASP A 71 -20.70 16.43 0.98
N GLU A 72 -21.37 15.97 -0.09
CA GLU A 72 -20.88 16.20 -1.45
C GLU A 72 -21.03 17.64 -1.91
N GLU A 73 -22.09 18.32 -1.49
CA GLU A 73 -22.39 19.67 -1.96
C GLU A 73 -21.65 20.76 -1.18
N THR A 74 -21.42 20.54 0.11
CA THR A 74 -20.88 21.58 0.99
C THR A 74 -19.46 21.30 1.46
N GLN A 75 -19.17 20.08 1.97
CA GLN A 75 -17.89 19.74 2.59
C GLN A 75 -16.83 19.29 1.58
N THR A 76 -17.22 18.48 0.61
CA THR A 76 -16.28 17.95 -0.40
C THR A 76 -15.57 19.07 -1.19
N PRO A 77 -16.28 20.10 -1.74
CA PRO A 77 -15.61 21.20 -2.41
C PRO A 77 -14.66 22.01 -1.51
N GLN A 78 -15.04 22.19 -0.24
CA GLN A 78 -14.18 22.88 0.74
C GLN A 78 -12.89 22.10 1.03
N LEU A 79 -12.97 20.78 1.17
CA LEU A 79 -11.81 19.92 1.41
C LEU A 79 -10.88 19.87 0.19
N LEU A 80 -11.45 19.80 -1.03
CA LEU A 80 -10.70 19.80 -2.28
C LEU A 80 -9.96 21.12 -2.53
N GLY A 81 -10.53 22.26 -2.09
CA GLY A 81 -9.93 23.59 -2.22
C GLY A 81 -8.73 23.84 -1.27
N GLN A 82 -8.44 22.94 -0.32
CA GLN A 82 -7.38 23.15 0.67
C GLN A 82 -6.05 22.56 0.24
N GLY A 83 -5.07 23.40 -0.14
CA GLY A 83 -3.69 22.98 -0.43
C GLY A 83 -2.97 22.31 0.75
N TYR A 84 -3.52 22.39 1.95
CA TYR A 84 -3.05 21.70 3.16
C TYR A 84 -2.88 20.18 2.95
N TYR A 85 -3.84 19.52 2.32
CA TYR A 85 -3.81 18.07 2.12
C TYR A 85 -2.73 17.65 1.11
N VAL A 86 -2.50 18.47 0.09
CA VAL A 86 -1.39 18.28 -0.86
C VAL A 86 -0.05 18.50 -0.18
N LEU A 87 0.08 19.57 0.64
CA LEU A 87 1.31 19.81 1.40
C LEU A 87 1.63 18.65 2.35
N LEU A 88 0.61 18.08 2.98
CA LEU A 88 0.78 16.98 3.93
C LEU A 88 1.36 15.73 3.24
N THR A 89 0.86 15.36 2.06
CA THR A 89 1.42 14.23 1.29
C THR A 89 2.81 14.55 0.74
N LEU A 90 3.06 15.76 0.22
CA LEU A 90 4.38 16.15 -0.26
C LEU A 90 5.43 16.21 0.85
N ALA A 91 5.05 16.58 2.09
CA ALA A 91 5.95 16.64 3.24
C ALA A 91 6.49 15.25 3.63
N THR A 92 5.78 14.17 3.29
CA THR A 92 6.26 12.80 3.57
C THR A 92 7.56 12.49 2.84
N VAL A 93 7.74 13.03 1.62
CA VAL A 93 8.91 12.69 0.78
C VAL A 93 10.23 13.04 1.46
N PRO A 94 10.50 14.32 1.83
CA PRO A 94 11.76 14.66 2.48
C PRO A 94 11.93 13.99 3.84
N VAL A 95 10.84 13.80 4.61
CA VAL A 95 10.90 13.15 5.93
C VAL A 95 11.28 11.68 5.77
N LEU A 96 10.62 10.95 4.88
CA LEU A 96 10.89 9.51 4.71
C LEU A 96 12.24 9.24 4.06
N ILE A 97 12.66 10.03 3.06
CA ILE A 97 13.99 9.89 2.47
C ILE A 97 15.08 10.24 3.49
N GLY A 98 14.90 11.32 4.26
CA GLY A 98 15.81 11.68 5.34
C GLY A 98 15.91 10.58 6.40
N THR A 99 14.77 10.03 6.84
CA THR A 99 14.72 8.90 7.80
C THR A 99 15.41 7.66 7.22
N LEU A 100 15.20 7.32 5.95
CA LEU A 100 15.82 6.18 5.29
C LEU A 100 17.35 6.29 5.26
N VAL A 101 17.86 7.46 4.85
CA VAL A 101 19.32 7.71 4.81
C VAL A 101 19.93 7.68 6.20
N TRP A 102 19.29 8.34 7.17
CA TRP A 102 19.73 8.34 8.57
C TRP A 102 19.72 6.91 9.15
N ALA A 103 18.64 6.15 8.91
CA ALA A 103 18.49 4.78 9.40
C ALA A 103 19.56 3.83 8.83
N ALA A 104 20.02 4.06 7.59
CA ALA A 104 21.14 3.33 7.01
C ALA A 104 22.45 3.60 7.77
N GLY A 105 22.71 4.86 8.13
CA GLY A 105 23.85 5.24 8.96
C GLY A 105 23.84 4.53 10.32
N VAL A 106 22.67 4.51 10.99
CA VAL A 106 22.49 3.79 12.26
C VAL A 106 22.70 2.28 12.07
N PHE A 107 22.13 1.70 11.00
CA PHE A 107 22.26 0.27 10.70
C PHE A 107 23.70 -0.20 10.61
N VAL A 108 24.55 0.63 10.02
CA VAL A 108 25.98 0.33 9.85
C VAL A 108 26.78 0.62 11.13
N ALA A 109 26.51 1.75 11.77
CA ALA A 109 27.33 2.25 12.89
C ALA A 109 27.04 1.56 14.23
N PHE A 110 25.79 1.21 14.52
CA PHE A 110 25.39 0.67 15.82
C PHE A 110 25.60 -0.85 15.88
N GLN A 111 26.74 -1.26 16.44
CA GLN A 111 27.18 -2.67 16.48
C GLN A 111 26.39 -3.53 17.48
N GLU A 112 25.85 -2.92 18.51
CA GLU A 112 25.09 -3.53 19.60
C GLU A 112 23.79 -4.20 19.12
N TRP A 113 23.31 -3.86 17.92
CA TRP A 113 22.18 -4.54 17.29
C TRP A 113 22.37 -6.06 17.18
N GLY A 114 23.59 -6.52 16.92
CA GLY A 114 23.81 -7.88 16.44
C GLY A 114 23.03 -8.15 15.13
N TRP A 115 23.00 -9.37 14.67
CA TRP A 115 22.25 -9.74 13.47
C TRP A 115 20.71 -9.65 13.66
N LEU A 116 20.23 -9.99 14.86
CA LEU A 116 18.80 -9.96 15.20
C LEU A 116 18.25 -8.52 15.22
N GLY A 117 18.96 -7.60 15.86
CA GLY A 117 18.57 -6.20 15.87
C GLY A 117 18.64 -5.57 14.47
N ARG A 118 19.63 -5.93 13.66
CA ARG A 118 19.70 -5.51 12.24
C ARG A 118 18.50 -5.99 11.44
N LEU A 119 18.06 -7.23 11.65
CA LEU A 119 16.83 -7.74 11.01
C LEU A 119 15.61 -6.90 11.48
N GLY A 120 15.46 -6.66 12.77
CA GLY A 120 14.37 -5.84 13.31
C GLY A 120 14.38 -4.42 12.74
N TRP A 121 15.56 -3.82 12.55
CA TRP A 121 15.71 -2.49 11.98
C TRP A 121 15.31 -2.42 10.50
N ILE A 122 15.69 -3.43 9.70
CA ILE A 122 15.22 -3.59 8.33
C ILE A 122 13.69 -3.71 8.26
N LEU A 123 13.12 -4.59 9.10
CA LEU A 123 11.67 -4.80 9.16
C LEU A 123 10.93 -3.53 9.56
N SER A 124 11.46 -2.79 10.56
CA SER A 124 10.86 -1.53 11.01
C SER A 124 10.91 -0.46 9.90
N MET A 125 12.08 -0.25 9.26
CA MET A 125 12.16 0.73 8.18
C MET A 125 11.31 0.34 6.97
N GLY A 126 11.30 -0.95 6.60
CA GLY A 126 10.42 -1.46 5.56
C GLY A 126 8.94 -1.28 5.89
N THR A 127 8.56 -1.40 7.18
CA THR A 127 7.20 -1.10 7.64
C THR A 127 6.87 0.39 7.47
N VAL A 128 7.78 1.31 7.83
CA VAL A 128 7.59 2.75 7.60
C VAL A 128 7.41 3.04 6.11
N MET A 129 8.29 2.50 5.27
CA MET A 129 8.24 2.75 3.82
C MET A 129 7.02 2.09 3.17
N GLY A 130 6.59 0.92 3.62
CA GLY A 130 5.37 0.25 3.14
C GLY A 130 4.11 1.00 3.59
N ALA A 131 3.97 1.26 4.89
CA ALA A 131 2.76 1.82 5.47
C ALA A 131 2.57 3.33 5.19
N VAL A 132 3.65 4.09 4.98
CA VAL A 132 3.55 5.52 4.67
C VAL A 132 4.10 5.82 3.28
N GLY A 133 5.31 5.36 2.96
CA GLY A 133 5.97 5.69 1.70
C GLY A 133 5.17 5.23 0.48
N ILE A 134 4.82 3.93 0.42
CA ILE A 134 4.05 3.40 -0.72
C ILE A 134 2.60 3.90 -0.69
N VAL A 135 1.97 4.02 0.47
CA VAL A 135 0.60 4.54 0.59
C VAL A 135 0.49 5.96 0.04
N VAL A 136 1.44 6.83 0.40
CA VAL A 136 1.47 8.20 -0.14
C VAL A 136 1.88 8.20 -1.62
N ALA A 137 2.83 7.36 -2.02
CA ALA A 137 3.18 7.23 -3.43
C ALA A 137 1.97 6.82 -4.28
N HIS A 138 1.17 5.86 -3.80
CA HIS A 138 -0.07 5.42 -4.41
C HIS A 138 -1.06 6.57 -4.59
N GLU A 139 -1.29 7.38 -3.57
CA GLU A 139 -2.13 8.58 -3.67
C GLU A 139 -1.60 9.58 -4.71
N LEU A 140 -0.28 9.83 -4.73
CA LEU A 140 0.34 10.84 -5.58
C LEU A 140 0.42 10.45 -7.06
N ILE A 141 0.59 9.17 -7.38
CA ILE A 141 0.65 8.72 -8.79
C ILE A 141 -0.70 8.81 -9.52
N HIS A 142 -1.80 8.93 -8.79
CA HIS A 142 -3.15 9.15 -9.36
C HIS A 142 -3.46 10.62 -9.68
N LYS A 143 -2.61 11.56 -9.25
CA LYS A 143 -2.86 13.00 -9.48
C LYS A 143 -2.46 13.44 -10.88
N ASP A 144 -3.08 14.51 -11.35
CA ASP A 144 -2.75 15.11 -12.65
C ASP A 144 -1.50 16.01 -12.58
N SER A 145 -1.11 16.47 -11.40
CA SER A 145 0.07 17.30 -11.18
C SER A 145 1.36 16.54 -11.39
N ALA A 146 2.22 17.07 -12.26
CA ALA A 146 3.54 16.48 -12.52
C ALA A 146 4.43 16.44 -11.27
N LEU A 147 4.30 17.44 -10.38
CA LEU A 147 5.04 17.48 -9.11
C LEU A 147 4.60 16.32 -8.19
N GLU A 148 3.30 16.09 -8.04
CA GLU A 148 2.78 15.01 -7.21
C GLU A 148 3.18 13.65 -7.79
N GLN A 149 3.03 13.45 -9.10
CA GLN A 149 3.47 12.21 -9.77
C GLN A 149 4.98 11.96 -9.63
N ALA A 150 5.81 13.00 -9.70
CA ALA A 150 7.25 12.87 -9.50
C ALA A 150 7.57 12.53 -8.03
N ALA A 151 6.90 13.17 -7.07
CA ALA A 151 7.03 12.90 -5.65
C ALA A 151 6.66 11.44 -5.30
N GLY A 152 5.53 10.95 -5.85
CA GLY A 152 5.14 9.53 -5.75
C GLY A 152 6.17 8.60 -6.36
N GLY A 153 6.70 8.95 -7.56
CA GLY A 153 7.77 8.20 -8.23
C GLY A 153 9.04 8.10 -7.38
N ILE A 154 9.45 9.18 -6.69
CA ILE A 154 10.63 9.20 -5.80
C ILE A 154 10.45 8.22 -4.62
N LEU A 155 9.27 8.19 -4.01
CA LEU A 155 8.98 7.23 -2.93
C LEU A 155 9.04 5.78 -3.43
N LEU A 156 8.52 5.50 -4.62
CA LEU A 156 8.60 4.16 -5.24
C LEU A 156 10.03 3.77 -5.62
N VAL A 157 10.85 4.72 -6.05
CA VAL A 157 12.28 4.53 -6.30
C VAL A 157 13.01 4.11 -5.03
N ALA A 158 12.68 4.72 -3.88
CA ALA A 158 13.29 4.43 -2.59
C ALA A 158 12.98 3.00 -2.06
N VAL A 159 11.99 2.34 -2.64
CA VAL A 159 11.65 0.93 -2.38
C VAL A 159 11.85 0.03 -3.61
N CYS A 160 12.58 0.47 -4.62
CA CYS A 160 12.86 -0.28 -5.85
C CYS A 160 11.61 -0.79 -6.59
N TYR A 161 10.47 -0.12 -6.44
CA TYR A 161 9.19 -0.57 -7.01
C TYR A 161 8.57 0.44 -7.99
N ALA A 162 9.40 1.10 -8.75
CA ALA A 162 8.99 2.17 -9.67
C ALA A 162 8.02 1.72 -10.78
N GLY A 163 8.04 0.43 -11.16
CA GLY A 163 7.08 -0.16 -12.09
C GLY A 163 5.63 -0.06 -11.65
N PHE A 164 5.40 -0.01 -10.33
CA PHE A 164 4.08 0.17 -9.73
C PHE A 164 3.35 1.42 -10.27
N LYS A 165 4.07 2.52 -10.53
CA LYS A 165 3.49 3.74 -11.11
C LYS A 165 2.76 3.47 -12.44
N VAL A 166 3.30 2.59 -13.26
CA VAL A 166 2.72 2.25 -14.58
C VAL A 166 1.70 1.14 -14.46
N GLU A 167 2.06 0.08 -13.74
CA GLU A 167 1.25 -1.11 -13.61
C GLU A 167 -0.03 -0.81 -12.84
N HIS A 168 0.05 -0.15 -11.70
CA HIS A 168 -1.10 0.15 -10.87
C HIS A 168 -2.14 1.01 -11.60
N VAL A 169 -1.71 2.11 -12.24
CA VAL A 169 -2.64 3.05 -12.89
C VAL A 169 -3.19 2.52 -14.21
N ARG A 170 -2.37 1.80 -14.99
CA ARG A 170 -2.73 1.39 -16.37
C ARG A 170 -3.05 -0.11 -16.51
N GLY A 171 -2.71 -0.92 -15.51
CA GLY A 171 -2.96 -2.36 -15.44
C GLY A 171 -4.00 -2.69 -14.39
N HIS A 172 -3.63 -2.62 -13.11
CA HIS A 172 -4.46 -3.00 -11.98
C HIS A 172 -5.83 -2.30 -11.96
N HIS A 173 -5.90 -0.97 -12.02
CA HIS A 173 -7.18 -0.23 -12.06
C HIS A 173 -8.08 -0.58 -13.24
N VAL A 174 -7.49 -1.02 -14.34
CA VAL A 174 -8.26 -1.45 -15.53
C VAL A 174 -8.79 -2.86 -15.34
N HIS A 175 -7.97 -3.75 -14.77
CA HIS A 175 -8.20 -5.19 -14.72
C HIS A 175 -8.57 -5.73 -13.33
N VAL A 176 -8.65 -4.87 -12.31
CA VAL A 176 -8.95 -5.30 -10.93
C VAL A 176 -10.13 -6.27 -10.89
N SER A 177 -10.01 -7.30 -10.05
CA SER A 177 -11.01 -8.35 -9.90
C SER A 177 -11.34 -9.09 -11.22
N THR A 178 -10.37 -9.20 -12.13
CA THR A 178 -10.41 -10.07 -13.30
C THR A 178 -9.20 -11.00 -13.33
N PRO A 179 -9.22 -12.09 -14.14
CA PRO A 179 -8.07 -12.98 -14.29
C PRO A 179 -6.81 -12.32 -14.86
N GLU A 180 -6.94 -11.20 -15.56
CA GLU A 180 -5.82 -10.45 -16.13
C GLU A 180 -5.04 -9.64 -15.10
N ASP A 181 -5.60 -9.41 -13.91
CA ASP A 181 -4.94 -8.67 -12.85
C ASP A 181 -4.09 -9.57 -11.96
N ALA A 182 -2.79 -9.31 -11.91
CA ALA A 182 -1.86 -10.06 -11.06
C ALA A 182 -1.99 -9.70 -9.57
N SER A 183 -2.57 -8.55 -9.27
CA SER A 183 -2.79 -8.04 -7.90
C SER A 183 -4.13 -8.49 -7.31
N SER A 184 -5.00 -9.16 -8.08
CA SER A 184 -6.24 -9.75 -7.57
C SER A 184 -6.05 -11.21 -7.15
N ALA A 185 -6.14 -11.46 -5.84
CA ALA A 185 -5.97 -12.79 -5.29
C ALA A 185 -7.22 -13.66 -5.52
N ARG A 186 -6.99 -14.93 -5.89
CA ARG A 186 -8.07 -15.89 -6.15
C ARG A 186 -8.67 -16.43 -4.85
N PHE A 187 -9.93 -16.80 -4.89
CA PHE A 187 -10.56 -17.54 -3.80
C PHE A 187 -9.77 -18.83 -3.49
N GLY A 188 -9.48 -19.07 -2.22
CA GLY A 188 -8.70 -20.23 -1.74
C GLY A 188 -7.17 -20.12 -1.92
N GLN A 189 -6.65 -19.13 -2.64
CA GLN A 189 -5.22 -18.89 -2.80
C GLN A 189 -4.61 -18.41 -1.48
N SER A 190 -3.47 -18.95 -1.06
CA SER A 190 -2.73 -18.42 0.09
C SER A 190 -1.87 -17.23 -0.33
N VAL A 191 -1.55 -16.37 0.63
CA VAL A 191 -0.63 -15.23 0.41
C VAL A 191 0.73 -15.69 -0.12
N TYR A 192 1.22 -16.84 0.33
CA TYR A 192 2.51 -17.41 -0.11
C TYR A 192 2.50 -17.90 -1.55
N GLN A 193 1.33 -18.30 -2.09
CA GLN A 193 1.15 -18.63 -3.51
C GLN A 193 0.94 -17.35 -4.34
N PHE A 194 0.34 -16.32 -3.75
CA PHE A 194 0.06 -15.06 -4.41
C PHE A 194 1.34 -14.22 -4.61
N LEU A 195 2.16 -14.04 -3.58
CA LEU A 195 3.31 -13.13 -3.59
C LEU A 195 4.29 -13.36 -4.76
N PRO A 196 4.78 -14.60 -5.03
CA PRO A 196 5.70 -14.82 -6.17
C PRO A 196 5.06 -14.49 -7.52
N HIS A 197 3.74 -14.74 -7.64
CA HIS A 197 2.97 -14.40 -8.83
C HIS A 197 2.88 -12.88 -9.01
N ALA A 198 2.46 -12.16 -7.95
CA ALA A 198 2.32 -10.72 -7.97
C ALA A 198 3.65 -10.02 -8.31
N TYR A 199 4.75 -10.36 -7.66
CA TYR A 199 6.07 -9.77 -7.95
C TYR A 199 6.47 -9.92 -9.41
N LYS A 200 6.36 -11.15 -9.94
CA LYS A 200 6.76 -11.45 -11.30
C LYS A 200 5.90 -10.71 -12.32
N TYR A 201 4.60 -10.84 -12.18
CA TYR A 201 3.69 -10.38 -13.23
C TYR A 201 3.44 -8.87 -13.17
N ASN A 202 3.43 -8.22 -12.01
CA ASN A 202 3.38 -6.77 -11.91
C ASN A 202 4.61 -6.12 -12.56
N PHE A 203 5.81 -6.68 -12.33
CA PHE A 203 7.02 -6.23 -13.01
C PHE A 203 6.91 -6.38 -14.53
N LEU A 204 6.57 -7.57 -15.03
CA LEU A 204 6.49 -7.84 -16.47
C LEU A 204 5.37 -7.01 -17.13
N ASN A 205 4.23 -6.85 -16.45
CA ASN A 205 3.10 -6.09 -16.96
C ASN A 205 3.40 -4.60 -17.07
N ALA A 206 4.14 -4.02 -16.11
CA ALA A 206 4.61 -2.63 -16.20
C ALA A 206 5.37 -2.39 -17.52
N TRP A 207 6.32 -3.26 -17.86
CA TRP A 207 7.09 -3.18 -19.11
C TRP A 207 6.22 -3.38 -20.34
N ARG A 208 5.28 -4.34 -20.31
CA ARG A 208 4.32 -4.59 -21.39
C ARG A 208 3.44 -3.36 -21.65
N LEU A 209 2.87 -2.77 -20.61
CA LEU A 209 2.00 -1.60 -20.69
C LEU A 209 2.75 -0.40 -21.26
N GLU A 210 3.96 -0.17 -20.81
CA GLU A 210 4.79 0.92 -21.32
C GLU A 210 5.22 0.69 -22.76
N ALA A 211 5.55 -0.55 -23.14
CA ALA A 211 5.85 -0.91 -24.53
C ALA A 211 4.63 -0.68 -25.44
N VAL A 212 3.42 -1.04 -25.01
CA VAL A 212 2.18 -0.77 -25.76
C VAL A 212 1.97 0.73 -25.94
N ARG A 213 2.18 1.54 -24.88
CA ARG A 213 2.07 3.01 -24.96
C ARG A 213 3.02 3.61 -25.99
N LEU A 214 4.29 3.17 -25.97
CA LEU A 214 5.32 3.69 -26.87
C LEU A 214 5.07 3.28 -28.32
N ARG A 215 4.72 2.01 -28.56
CA ARG A 215 4.36 1.51 -29.90
C ARG A 215 3.18 2.27 -30.51
N LYS A 216 2.12 2.56 -29.73
CA LYS A 216 0.98 3.38 -30.19
C LYS A 216 1.38 4.79 -30.59
N LYS A 217 2.51 5.30 -30.08
CA LYS A 217 3.07 6.60 -30.43
C LYS A 217 4.16 6.54 -31.54
N GLY A 218 4.42 5.35 -32.11
CA GLY A 218 5.50 5.14 -33.08
C GLY A 218 6.91 5.30 -32.49
N LEU A 219 7.06 5.12 -31.17
CA LEU A 219 8.31 5.33 -30.46
C LEU A 219 9.01 4.00 -30.12
N PRO A 220 10.35 3.95 -30.05
CA PRO A 220 11.08 2.75 -29.67
C PRO A 220 10.84 2.43 -28.20
N VAL A 221 10.69 1.12 -27.90
CA VAL A 221 10.47 0.63 -26.51
C VAL A 221 11.65 0.91 -25.62
N PHE A 222 12.87 0.75 -26.11
CA PHE A 222 14.11 1.04 -25.40
C PHE A 222 14.67 2.42 -25.79
N GLY A 223 13.82 3.46 -25.72
CA GLY A 223 14.17 4.84 -25.99
C GLY A 223 14.10 5.70 -24.73
N TRP A 224 14.63 6.91 -24.79
CA TRP A 224 14.61 7.87 -23.69
C TRP A 224 13.19 8.32 -23.29
N GLN A 225 12.18 8.06 -24.12
CA GLN A 225 10.76 8.32 -23.82
C GLN A 225 10.12 7.24 -22.94
N ASN A 226 10.84 6.13 -22.66
CA ASN A 226 10.39 5.10 -21.73
C ASN A 226 10.64 5.55 -20.29
N GLU A 227 9.55 5.89 -19.58
CA GLU A 227 9.66 6.37 -18.20
C GLU A 227 10.22 5.32 -17.23
N LEU A 228 9.98 4.02 -17.46
CA LEU A 228 10.48 2.95 -16.60
C LEU A 228 12.01 2.89 -16.56
N ILE A 229 12.69 3.16 -17.68
CA ILE A 229 14.15 3.16 -17.75
C ILE A 229 14.70 4.15 -16.74
N TRP A 230 14.19 5.39 -16.74
CA TRP A 230 14.68 6.43 -15.84
C TRP A 230 14.37 6.16 -14.38
N TRP A 231 13.18 5.65 -14.08
CA TRP A 231 12.81 5.29 -12.72
C TRP A 231 13.66 4.14 -12.16
N TYR A 232 13.94 3.10 -12.96
CA TYR A 232 14.80 2.00 -12.54
C TYR A 232 16.28 2.41 -12.46
N LEU A 233 16.75 3.27 -13.36
CA LEU A 233 18.10 3.85 -13.26
C LEU A 233 18.26 4.67 -11.98
N LEU A 234 17.23 5.43 -11.58
CA LEU A 234 17.28 6.18 -10.34
C LEU A 234 17.28 5.25 -9.10
N SER A 235 16.52 4.14 -9.12
CA SER A 235 16.60 3.12 -8.07
C SER A 235 18.01 2.50 -7.99
N LEU A 236 18.61 2.20 -9.12
CA LEU A 236 19.98 1.69 -9.19
C LEU A 236 20.99 2.74 -8.68
N ALA A 237 20.81 4.00 -9.04
CA ALA A 237 21.68 5.08 -8.56
C ALA A 237 21.58 5.25 -7.03
N LEU A 238 20.38 5.12 -6.44
CA LEU A 238 20.23 5.11 -4.99
C LEU A 238 20.95 3.91 -4.36
N LEU A 239 20.76 2.70 -4.89
CA LEU A 239 21.45 1.51 -4.40
C LEU A 239 22.97 1.69 -4.41
N VAL A 240 23.53 2.19 -5.52
CA VAL A 240 24.97 2.50 -5.65
C VAL A 240 25.37 3.59 -4.66
N GLY A 241 24.55 4.64 -4.50
CA GLY A 241 24.76 5.71 -3.52
C GLY A 241 24.82 5.20 -2.08
N PHE A 242 23.91 4.29 -1.70
CA PHE A 242 23.95 3.64 -0.39
C PHE A 242 25.20 2.76 -0.22
N GLY A 243 25.62 2.06 -1.29
CA GLY A 243 26.88 1.31 -1.30
C GLY A 243 28.10 2.20 -1.13
N TRP A 244 28.13 3.36 -1.80
CA TRP A 244 29.21 4.33 -1.69
C TRP A 244 29.28 5.00 -0.31
N ALA A 245 28.13 5.40 0.24
CA ALA A 245 28.06 6.12 1.51
C ALA A 245 28.19 5.21 2.75
N PHE A 246 27.67 3.98 2.68
CA PHE A 246 27.51 3.09 3.84
C PHE A 246 28.12 1.68 3.62
N GLY A 247 28.83 1.47 2.51
CA GLY A 247 29.40 0.18 2.16
C GLY A 247 28.34 -0.88 1.82
N TRP A 248 28.76 -2.14 1.71
CA TRP A 248 27.86 -3.25 1.35
C TRP A 248 26.70 -3.45 2.33
N LEU A 249 26.88 -3.14 3.62
CA LEU A 249 25.80 -3.19 4.61
C LEU A 249 24.72 -2.16 4.32
N GLY A 250 25.07 -0.98 3.80
CA GLY A 250 24.11 0.02 3.34
C GLY A 250 23.25 -0.50 2.17
N MET A 251 23.85 -1.25 1.24
CA MET A 251 23.11 -1.90 0.15
C MET A 251 22.16 -2.98 0.68
N VAL A 252 22.63 -3.80 1.63
CA VAL A 252 21.78 -4.83 2.29
C VAL A 252 20.60 -4.18 3.00
N PHE A 253 20.82 -3.09 3.73
CA PHE A 253 19.75 -2.36 4.40
C PHE A 253 18.75 -1.80 3.40
N PHE A 254 19.24 -1.12 2.34
CA PHE A 254 18.39 -0.51 1.31
C PHE A 254 17.52 -1.55 0.59
N LEU A 255 18.12 -2.67 0.15
CA LEU A 255 17.36 -3.74 -0.51
C LEU A 255 16.43 -4.48 0.48
N GLY A 256 16.87 -4.70 1.71
CA GLY A 256 16.10 -5.38 2.73
C GLY A 256 14.83 -4.61 3.10
N GLN A 257 14.93 -3.30 3.37
CA GLN A 257 13.75 -2.48 3.66
C GLN A 257 12.83 -2.36 2.44
N ALA A 258 13.39 -2.25 1.22
CA ALA A 258 12.60 -2.20 0.00
C ALA A 258 11.80 -3.50 -0.20
N PHE A 259 12.43 -4.66 0.00
CA PHE A 259 11.75 -5.95 -0.07
C PHE A 259 10.60 -6.05 0.95
N VAL A 260 10.81 -5.61 2.19
CA VAL A 260 9.76 -5.61 3.22
C VAL A 260 8.61 -4.68 2.82
N ALA A 261 8.91 -3.46 2.37
CA ALA A 261 7.91 -2.48 1.97
C ALA A 261 7.04 -2.99 0.81
N VAL A 262 7.66 -3.56 -0.22
CA VAL A 262 6.94 -4.14 -1.38
C VAL A 262 6.15 -5.37 -0.97
N THR A 263 6.70 -6.23 -0.10
CA THR A 263 5.98 -7.39 0.42
C THR A 263 4.71 -6.97 1.17
N LEU A 264 4.77 -5.92 1.98
CA LEU A 264 3.60 -5.40 2.68
C LEU A 264 2.55 -4.86 1.70
N LEU A 265 2.95 -4.14 0.65
CA LEU A 265 2.03 -3.70 -0.40
C LEU A 265 1.33 -4.89 -1.07
N GLU A 266 2.09 -5.91 -1.48
CA GLU A 266 1.50 -7.06 -2.15
C GLU A 266 0.59 -7.88 -1.21
N ILE A 267 0.90 -7.95 0.09
CA ILE A 267 -0.03 -8.53 1.08
C ILE A 267 -1.32 -7.69 1.15
N ILE A 268 -1.23 -6.37 1.06
CA ILE A 268 -2.42 -5.50 1.03
C ILE A 268 -3.22 -5.73 -0.25
N ASN A 269 -2.60 -5.81 -1.44
CA ASN A 269 -3.29 -6.19 -2.68
C ASN A 269 -4.03 -7.54 -2.54
N TYR A 270 -3.37 -8.54 -1.92
CA TYR A 270 -3.99 -9.82 -1.60
C TYR A 270 -5.24 -9.64 -0.72
N VAL A 271 -5.14 -8.84 0.32
CA VAL A 271 -6.23 -8.58 1.28
C VAL A 271 -7.39 -7.84 0.62
N GLU A 272 -7.09 -6.83 -0.20
CA GLU A 272 -8.07 -5.95 -0.85
C GLU A 272 -8.91 -6.66 -1.92
N HIS A 273 -8.37 -7.69 -2.55
CA HIS A 273 -9.01 -8.30 -3.72
C HIS A 273 -9.26 -9.81 -3.58
N TYR A 274 -9.03 -10.39 -2.40
CA TYR A 274 -9.19 -11.83 -2.19
C TYR A 274 -10.60 -12.33 -2.53
N GLY A 275 -10.66 -13.21 -3.53
CA GLY A 275 -11.89 -13.90 -3.93
C GLY A 275 -12.94 -13.03 -4.63
N LEU A 276 -12.67 -11.74 -4.86
CA LEU A 276 -13.59 -10.86 -5.57
C LEU A 276 -13.39 -10.94 -7.08
N HIS A 277 -14.48 -10.76 -7.85
CA HIS A 277 -14.46 -10.80 -9.29
C HIS A 277 -15.50 -9.87 -9.92
N ARG A 278 -15.22 -9.45 -11.16
CA ARG A 278 -16.14 -8.73 -12.03
C ARG A 278 -16.88 -9.70 -12.94
N ARG A 279 -18.17 -9.49 -13.11
CA ARG A 279 -18.99 -10.31 -14.00
C ARG A 279 -18.75 -9.96 -15.46
N LYS A 280 -18.78 -10.98 -16.33
CA LYS A 280 -18.81 -10.78 -17.77
C LYS A 280 -20.25 -10.63 -18.26
N GLY A 281 -20.50 -9.60 -19.07
CA GLY A 281 -21.75 -9.47 -19.80
C GLY A 281 -21.85 -10.43 -20.98
N GLU A 282 -23.00 -10.47 -21.63
CA GLU A 282 -23.25 -11.29 -22.84
C GLU A 282 -22.32 -10.91 -24.01
N ASP A 283 -21.82 -9.66 -24.03
CA ASP A 283 -20.85 -9.15 -24.99
C ASP A 283 -19.38 -9.61 -24.70
N GLY A 284 -19.18 -10.44 -23.68
CA GLY A 284 -17.88 -10.93 -23.26
C GLY A 284 -16.98 -9.91 -22.54
N ARG A 285 -17.49 -8.69 -22.28
CA ARG A 285 -16.76 -7.65 -21.56
C ARG A 285 -17.07 -7.73 -20.07
N TYR A 286 -16.06 -7.40 -19.25
CA TYR A 286 -16.27 -7.24 -17.82
C TYR A 286 -17.08 -5.96 -17.53
N GLU A 287 -17.95 -6.02 -16.53
CA GLU A 287 -18.62 -4.86 -15.98
C GLU A 287 -17.60 -3.79 -15.53
N ARG A 288 -18.03 -2.54 -15.47
CA ARG A 288 -17.16 -1.46 -14.98
C ARG A 288 -16.80 -1.66 -13.52
N THR A 289 -15.56 -1.36 -13.16
CA THR A 289 -15.12 -1.33 -11.76
C THR A 289 -15.98 -0.35 -10.96
N ASN A 290 -16.43 -0.80 -9.79
CA ASN A 290 -17.20 0.00 -8.85
C ASN A 290 -16.81 -0.39 -7.42
N HIS A 291 -17.49 0.17 -6.41
CA HIS A 291 -17.18 -0.03 -4.99
C HIS A 291 -17.46 -1.45 -4.48
N THR A 292 -17.99 -2.36 -5.29
CA THR A 292 -18.26 -3.75 -4.90
C THR A 292 -17.12 -4.72 -5.24
N HIS A 293 -16.07 -4.25 -5.92
CA HIS A 293 -14.97 -5.09 -6.42
C HIS A 293 -13.68 -5.03 -5.58
N SER A 294 -13.76 -4.45 -4.39
CA SER A 294 -12.65 -4.42 -3.44
C SER A 294 -13.14 -4.48 -2.01
N TRP A 295 -12.42 -5.21 -1.14
CA TRP A 295 -12.65 -5.19 0.29
C TRP A 295 -12.26 -3.84 0.88
N SER A 296 -13.12 -3.28 1.70
CA SER A 296 -12.90 -2.02 2.40
C SER A 296 -12.85 -2.20 3.90
N SER A 297 -12.15 -1.29 4.57
CA SER A 297 -12.15 -1.17 6.02
C SER A 297 -12.37 0.28 6.43
N ASN A 298 -13.12 0.46 7.52
CA ASN A 298 -13.47 1.80 7.97
C ASN A 298 -13.07 2.06 9.44
N PHE A 299 -12.05 1.35 9.94
CA PHE A 299 -11.50 1.60 11.27
C PHE A 299 -10.77 2.95 11.30
N VAL A 300 -11.10 3.76 12.31
CA VAL A 300 -10.66 5.16 12.40
C VAL A 300 -9.14 5.30 12.46
N PHE A 301 -8.48 4.57 13.36
CA PHE A 301 -7.06 4.77 13.63
C PHE A 301 -6.19 4.48 12.42
N THR A 302 -6.29 3.28 11.86
CA THR A 302 -5.49 2.90 10.70
C THR A 302 -5.87 3.69 9.44
N ASN A 303 -7.13 4.09 9.26
CA ASN A 303 -7.51 4.98 8.16
C ASN A 303 -6.80 6.34 8.23
N LEU A 304 -6.66 6.92 9.42
CA LEU A 304 -5.98 8.21 9.57
C LEU A 304 -4.46 8.11 9.34
N VAL A 305 -3.84 7.02 9.81
CA VAL A 305 -2.40 6.76 9.59
C VAL A 305 -2.10 6.48 8.11
N LEU A 306 -3.02 5.78 7.40
CA LEU A 306 -2.86 5.33 6.03
C LEU A 306 -3.60 6.20 5.00
N PHE A 307 -3.87 7.47 5.30
CA PHE A 307 -4.51 8.41 4.36
C PHE A 307 -5.79 7.84 3.73
N HIS A 308 -6.65 7.21 4.54
CA HIS A 308 -7.89 6.57 4.10
C HIS A 308 -7.74 5.49 2.99
N LEU A 309 -6.54 4.97 2.75
CA LEU A 309 -6.34 3.91 1.74
C LEU A 309 -7.29 2.73 1.93
N GLN A 310 -7.67 2.42 3.19
CA GLN A 310 -8.59 1.32 3.49
C GLN A 310 -10.03 1.56 2.97
N ARG A 311 -10.39 2.78 2.53
CA ARG A 311 -11.60 3.06 1.75
C ARG A 311 -11.39 2.70 0.28
N HIS A 312 -10.80 1.52 0.07
CA HIS A 312 -10.24 1.06 -1.19
C HIS A 312 -11.30 0.83 -2.26
N SER A 313 -12.51 0.46 -1.87
CA SER A 313 -13.64 0.30 -2.79
C SER A 313 -14.01 1.63 -3.49
N ASP A 314 -14.00 2.75 -2.77
CA ASP A 314 -14.23 4.06 -3.36
C ASP A 314 -13.05 4.52 -4.23
N HIS A 315 -11.83 4.21 -3.80
CA HIS A 315 -10.64 4.48 -4.58
C HIS A 315 -10.69 3.78 -5.96
N HIS A 316 -11.11 2.51 -6.03
CA HIS A 316 -11.27 1.82 -7.31
C HIS A 316 -12.41 2.35 -8.16
N ALA A 317 -13.51 2.78 -7.54
CA ALA A 317 -14.61 3.41 -8.26
C ALA A 317 -14.23 4.80 -8.82
N PHE A 318 -13.39 5.54 -8.10
CA PHE A 318 -13.01 6.92 -8.40
C PHE A 318 -11.52 7.18 -8.12
N ALA A 319 -10.63 6.56 -8.89
CA ALA A 319 -9.18 6.52 -8.66
C ALA A 319 -8.48 7.89 -8.48
N LYS A 320 -9.04 8.97 -9.02
CA LYS A 320 -8.52 10.35 -8.84
C LYS A 320 -9.06 11.07 -7.61
N ARG A 321 -10.02 10.46 -6.89
CA ARG A 321 -10.58 11.08 -5.68
C ARG A 321 -9.51 11.17 -4.61
N PRO A 322 -9.21 12.37 -4.07
CA PRO A 322 -8.19 12.52 -3.05
C PRO A 322 -8.60 11.87 -1.72
N TYR A 323 -7.60 11.41 -0.97
CA TYR A 323 -7.78 10.65 0.26
C TYR A 323 -8.70 11.29 1.30
N GLN A 324 -8.68 12.63 1.43
CA GLN A 324 -9.48 13.35 2.41
C GLN A 324 -10.98 13.34 2.11
N VAL A 325 -11.38 12.94 0.90
CA VAL A 325 -12.79 12.85 0.46
C VAL A 325 -13.19 11.45 0.00
N LEU A 326 -12.36 10.43 0.26
CA LEU A 326 -12.72 9.03 0.04
C LEU A 326 -13.92 8.64 0.92
N ARG A 327 -14.83 7.86 0.36
CA ARG A 327 -16.12 7.53 0.94
C ARG A 327 -16.18 6.09 1.44
N HIS A 328 -17.01 5.89 2.43
CA HIS A 328 -17.44 4.58 2.88
C HIS A 328 -18.77 4.22 2.20
N TYR A 329 -18.90 2.96 1.78
CA TYR A 329 -20.13 2.38 1.25
C TYR A 329 -20.51 1.16 2.07
N ASP A 330 -21.75 1.13 2.61
CA ASP A 330 -22.23 0.02 3.44
C ASP A 330 -22.41 -1.28 2.65
N ASP A 331 -22.68 -1.18 1.35
CA ASP A 331 -22.86 -2.29 0.41
C ASP A 331 -21.54 -2.80 -0.20
N SER A 332 -20.40 -2.14 0.07
CA SER A 332 -19.09 -2.68 -0.32
C SER A 332 -18.67 -3.83 0.60
N PRO A 333 -17.86 -4.79 0.09
CA PRO A 333 -17.33 -5.87 0.93
C PRO A 333 -16.51 -5.31 2.11
N GLN A 334 -16.88 -5.73 3.35
CA GLN A 334 -16.28 -5.17 4.58
C GLN A 334 -15.30 -6.13 5.24
N MET A 335 -14.07 -5.66 5.47
CA MET A 335 -13.05 -6.40 6.23
C MET A 335 -13.41 -6.49 7.71
N PRO A 336 -13.04 -7.59 8.39
CA PRO A 336 -13.28 -7.75 9.83
C PRO A 336 -12.35 -6.89 10.70
N SER A 337 -11.22 -6.42 10.17
CA SER A 337 -10.21 -5.61 10.87
C SER A 337 -9.66 -4.51 9.95
N GLY A 338 -8.90 -3.58 10.51
CA GLY A 338 -8.04 -2.69 9.72
C GLY A 338 -6.85 -3.44 9.12
N TYR A 339 -6.12 -2.80 8.20
CA TYR A 339 -5.05 -3.44 7.42
C TYR A 339 -3.97 -4.12 8.26
N ALA A 340 -3.57 -3.54 9.38
CA ALA A 340 -2.55 -4.15 10.24
C ALA A 340 -3.00 -5.54 10.74
N GLY A 341 -4.25 -5.67 11.19
CA GLY A 341 -4.82 -6.95 11.60
C GLY A 341 -5.01 -7.92 10.42
N MET A 342 -5.41 -7.40 9.26
CA MET A 342 -5.59 -8.21 8.05
C MET A 342 -4.27 -8.76 7.51
N VAL A 343 -3.17 -7.99 7.60
CA VAL A 343 -1.81 -8.49 7.26
C VAL A 343 -1.44 -9.67 8.15
N VAL A 344 -1.60 -9.54 9.46
CA VAL A 344 -1.32 -10.64 10.40
C VAL A 344 -2.17 -11.87 10.08
N LEU A 345 -3.45 -11.66 9.81
CA LEU A 345 -4.38 -12.74 9.45
C LEU A 345 -3.96 -13.44 8.15
N ALA A 346 -3.56 -12.70 7.13
CA ALA A 346 -3.13 -13.23 5.83
C ALA A 346 -1.88 -14.12 5.91
N LEU A 347 -0.97 -13.81 6.85
CA LEU A 347 0.25 -14.60 7.09
C LEU A 347 -0.04 -15.98 7.69
N ILE A 348 -1.27 -16.25 8.14
CA ILE A 348 -1.71 -17.53 8.72
C ILE A 348 -2.83 -18.12 7.84
N PRO A 349 -2.52 -18.81 6.71
CA PRO A 349 -3.52 -19.21 5.72
C PRO A 349 -4.70 -20.03 6.26
N PRO A 350 -4.55 -20.96 7.23
CA PRO A 350 -5.70 -21.64 7.80
C PRO A 350 -6.68 -20.69 8.50
N LEU A 351 -6.14 -19.71 9.24
CA LEU A 351 -6.95 -18.71 9.93
C LEU A 351 -7.58 -17.73 8.94
N TRP A 352 -6.81 -17.30 7.92
CA TRP A 352 -7.33 -16.49 6.83
C TRP A 352 -8.56 -17.10 6.18
N ARG A 353 -8.46 -18.38 5.77
CA ARG A 353 -9.58 -19.10 5.14
C ARG A 353 -10.77 -19.25 6.08
N ALA A 354 -10.53 -19.59 7.35
CA ALA A 354 -11.61 -19.71 8.34
C ALA A 354 -12.40 -18.40 8.52
N VAL A 355 -11.75 -17.23 8.33
CA VAL A 355 -12.38 -15.90 8.49
C VAL A 355 -12.89 -15.36 7.17
N MET A 356 -12.12 -15.43 6.09
CA MET A 356 -12.44 -14.73 4.85
C MET A 356 -13.27 -15.56 3.86
N ASP A 357 -13.08 -16.89 3.78
CA ASP A 357 -13.87 -17.71 2.85
C ASP A 357 -15.38 -17.64 3.14
N PRO A 358 -15.87 -17.72 4.41
CA PRO A 358 -17.27 -17.51 4.69
C PRO A 358 -17.78 -16.11 4.27
N LYS A 359 -16.95 -15.08 4.38
CA LYS A 359 -17.32 -13.71 3.99
C LYS A 359 -17.45 -13.57 2.47
N VAL A 360 -16.51 -14.16 1.70
CA VAL A 360 -16.61 -14.20 0.22
C VAL A 360 -17.89 -14.95 -0.17
N ARG A 361 -18.16 -16.12 0.41
CA ARG A 361 -19.37 -16.90 0.14
C ARG A 361 -20.66 -16.14 0.46
N ALA A 362 -20.70 -15.49 1.62
CA ALA A 362 -21.86 -14.70 2.01
C ALA A 362 -22.08 -13.51 1.07
N TYR A 363 -21.01 -12.90 0.59
CA TYR A 363 -21.06 -11.77 -0.34
C TYR A 363 -21.67 -12.15 -1.69
N TYR A 364 -21.30 -13.32 -2.24
CA TYR A 364 -21.83 -13.81 -3.51
C TYR A 364 -23.09 -14.69 -3.37
N ALA A 365 -23.58 -14.93 -2.16
CA ALA A 365 -24.75 -15.77 -1.90
C ALA A 365 -24.69 -17.17 -2.56
N GLY A 366 -23.48 -17.75 -2.69
CA GLY A 366 -23.25 -19.09 -3.27
C GLY A 366 -22.81 -19.10 -4.75
N GLU A 367 -22.61 -17.95 -5.38
CA GLU A 367 -22.12 -17.84 -6.76
C GLU A 367 -20.59 -18.07 -6.89
N GLU A 368 -19.86 -18.19 -5.77
CA GLU A 368 -18.39 -18.28 -5.73
C GLU A 368 -17.80 -19.48 -6.51
N PHE A 369 -18.55 -20.53 -6.72
CA PHE A 369 -18.07 -21.71 -7.46
C PHE A 369 -17.84 -21.41 -8.95
N GLN A 370 -18.53 -20.43 -9.52
CA GLN A 370 -18.30 -19.99 -10.91
C GLN A 370 -16.93 -19.29 -11.04
N LEU A 371 -16.49 -18.61 -9.99
CA LEU A 371 -15.21 -17.93 -9.88
C LEU A 371 -14.00 -18.84 -9.99
N THR A 372 -14.03 -19.98 -9.28
CA THR A 372 -12.89 -20.91 -9.25
C THR A 372 -12.70 -21.61 -10.59
N ALA A 373 -13.79 -21.91 -11.32
CA ALA A 373 -13.72 -22.50 -12.66
C ALA A 373 -13.13 -21.50 -13.67
N GLU A 374 -13.64 -20.28 -13.76
CA GLU A 374 -13.14 -19.25 -14.69
C GLU A 374 -11.72 -18.78 -14.36
N GLN A 375 -11.34 -18.73 -13.07
CA GLN A 375 -9.98 -18.37 -12.66
C GLN A 375 -8.97 -19.50 -12.86
N SER A 376 -9.40 -20.76 -12.93
CA SER A 376 -8.53 -21.90 -13.22
C SER A 376 -8.15 -22.02 -14.70
N GLU A 377 -8.94 -21.44 -15.60
CA GLU A 377 -8.74 -21.48 -17.06
C GLU A 377 -7.78 -20.40 -17.58
N ARG A 378 -6.90 -19.82 -16.78
CA ARG A 378 -5.84 -18.98 -17.35
C ARG A 378 -5.01 -19.83 -18.30
N PRO A 379 -4.90 -19.46 -19.60
CA PRO A 379 -3.89 -20.05 -20.45
C PRO A 379 -2.54 -19.80 -19.79
N ALA A 380 -1.75 -20.84 -19.66
CA ALA A 380 -0.33 -20.69 -19.30
C ALA A 380 0.22 -19.63 -20.26
N ALA A 381 0.81 -18.56 -19.69
CA ALA A 381 1.33 -17.45 -20.46
C ALA A 381 2.30 -18.00 -21.52
N SER A 382 1.85 -17.97 -22.78
CA SER A 382 2.68 -18.18 -23.96
C SER A 382 3.58 -16.97 -24.21
#